data_1d9263f95ba4844eac6e2234d3027573
#
_entry.id   1d9263f95ba4844eac6e2234d3027573
#
_cell.length_a   1.000
_cell.length_b   1.000
_cell.length_c   1.000
_cell.angle_alpha   90.00
_cell.angle_beta   90.00
_cell.angle_gamma   90.00
#
_symmetry.space_group_name_H-M   'P 1'
#
loop_
_entity.id
_entity.type
_entity.pdbx_description
1 polymer ?
#
loop_
_entity_poly.entity_id
_entity_poly.type
_entity_poly.pdbx_seq_one_letter_code
_entity_poly.pdbx_strand_id
1 'polypeptide(L)'
;MYKLTERAADDFAGIYDYTLLKFGEAQADHYTDALEAFFETLAGMPDMGRDYHAVPGVMRIEFQRHAIFYTVRDTDILIARILHQQMNHKRHLGVVSENGK
;
A
#
# COMPACT_ATOMS: atom_id res chain seq x y z
N MET A 1 -14.03 4.98 -4.09
CA MET A 1 -13.94 4.86 -2.63
C MET A 1 -12.96 3.78 -2.24
N TYR A 2 -12.24 4.00 -1.16
CA TYR A 2 -11.30 3.00 -0.67
C TYR A 2 -11.35 2.93 0.85
N LYS A 3 -10.85 1.81 1.38
CA LYS A 3 -10.67 1.68 2.82
C LYS A 3 -9.29 1.09 3.07
N LEU A 4 -8.76 1.35 4.26
CA LEU A 4 -7.48 0.81 4.70
C LEU A 4 -7.73 -0.24 5.76
N THR A 5 -6.98 -1.35 5.70
CA THR A 5 -6.93 -2.24 6.84
C THR A 5 -6.22 -1.53 7.99
N GLU A 6 -6.33 -2.07 9.18
CA GLU A 6 -5.61 -1.51 10.33
C GLU A 6 -4.12 -1.47 10.06
N ARG A 7 -3.57 -2.51 9.46
CA ARG A 7 -2.14 -2.55 9.16
C ARG A 7 -1.76 -1.54 8.08
N ALA A 8 -2.61 -1.34 7.09
CA ALA A 8 -2.35 -0.32 6.08
C ALA A 8 -2.39 1.08 6.69
N ALA A 9 -3.30 1.31 7.63
CA ALA A 9 -3.35 2.59 8.32
C ALA A 9 -2.08 2.82 9.12
N ASP A 10 -1.56 1.78 9.77
CA ASP A 10 -0.28 1.87 10.47
C ASP A 10 0.86 2.14 9.50
N ASP A 11 0.84 1.47 8.34
CA ASP A 11 1.85 1.71 7.31
C ASP A 11 1.82 3.18 6.87
N PHE A 12 0.63 3.71 6.67
CA PHE A 12 0.47 5.09 6.22
C PHE A 12 1.03 6.07 7.25
N ALA A 13 0.70 5.85 8.53
CA ALA A 13 1.22 6.69 9.60
C ALA A 13 2.75 6.61 9.67
N GLY A 14 3.29 5.41 9.49
CA GLY A 14 4.74 5.22 9.49
C GLY A 14 5.42 5.94 8.34
N ILE A 15 4.77 5.97 7.17
CA ILE A 15 5.31 6.71 6.03
C ILE A 15 5.37 8.20 6.35
N TYR A 16 4.32 8.73 6.96
CA TYR A 16 4.32 10.13 7.36
C TYR A 16 5.45 10.42 8.34
N ASP A 17 5.57 9.59 9.39
CA ASP A 17 6.59 9.80 10.42
C ASP A 17 8.00 9.73 9.84
N TYR A 18 8.25 8.74 8.98
CA TYR A 18 9.56 8.60 8.36
C TYR A 18 9.89 9.81 7.49
N THR A 19 8.93 10.24 6.68
CA THR A 19 9.14 11.36 5.78
C THR A 19 9.35 12.66 6.55
N LEU A 20 8.57 12.83 7.62
CA LEU A 20 8.71 13.98 8.50
C LEU A 20 10.12 14.05 9.09
N LEU A 21 10.61 12.93 9.59
CA LEU A 21 11.91 12.87 10.22
C LEU A 21 13.04 13.13 9.23
N LYS A 22 12.91 12.60 8.02
CA LYS A 22 13.98 12.69 7.02
C LYS A 22 13.94 13.98 6.21
N PHE A 23 12.76 14.50 5.92
CA PHE A 23 12.61 15.57 4.93
C PHE A 23 11.79 16.75 5.42
N GLY A 24 11.18 16.67 6.58
CA GLY A 24 10.44 17.78 7.15
C GLY A 24 8.95 17.71 6.87
N GLU A 25 8.22 18.62 7.52
CA GLU A 25 6.76 18.59 7.53
C GLU A 25 6.16 18.84 6.15
N ALA A 26 6.70 19.80 5.42
CA ALA A 26 6.13 20.12 4.11
C ALA A 26 6.20 18.92 3.18
N GLN A 27 7.32 18.20 3.19
CA GLN A 27 7.46 17.03 2.34
C GLN A 27 6.58 15.89 2.82
N ALA A 28 6.44 15.71 4.14
CA ALA A 28 5.59 14.67 4.68
C ALA A 28 4.13 14.89 4.28
N ASP A 29 3.65 16.14 4.40
CA ASP A 29 2.29 16.47 3.99
C ASP A 29 2.11 16.25 2.49
N HIS A 30 3.07 16.71 1.70
CA HIS A 30 2.99 16.59 0.26
C HIS A 30 2.91 15.13 -0.18
N TYR A 31 3.76 14.28 0.38
CA TYR A 31 3.82 12.89 -0.04
C TYR A 31 2.54 12.13 0.37
N THR A 32 2.07 12.35 1.59
CA THR A 32 0.88 11.62 2.04
C THR A 32 -0.38 12.13 1.36
N ASP A 33 -0.46 13.44 1.06
CA ASP A 33 -1.58 13.96 0.27
C ASP A 33 -1.60 13.34 -1.12
N ALA A 34 -0.42 13.22 -1.75
CA ALA A 34 -0.32 12.62 -3.08
C ALA A 34 -0.71 11.14 -3.02
N LEU A 35 -0.32 10.45 -1.96
CA LEU A 35 -0.65 9.04 -1.80
C LEU A 35 -2.16 8.85 -1.64
N GLU A 36 -2.81 9.70 -0.83
CA GLU A 36 -4.25 9.62 -0.67
C GLU A 36 -4.98 9.90 -1.98
N ALA A 37 -4.51 10.90 -2.75
CA ALA A 37 -5.09 11.19 -4.05
C ALA A 37 -4.94 9.99 -4.98
N PHE A 38 -3.82 9.30 -4.89
CA PHE A 38 -3.59 8.11 -5.71
C PHE A 38 -4.54 6.99 -5.32
N PHE A 39 -4.83 6.83 -4.03
CA PHE A 39 -5.81 5.83 -3.60
C PHE A 39 -7.18 6.10 -4.22
N GLU A 40 -7.60 7.35 -4.30
CA GLU A 40 -8.88 7.67 -4.93
C GLU A 40 -8.86 7.37 -6.43
N THR A 41 -7.74 7.68 -7.08
CA THR A 41 -7.60 7.35 -8.50
C THR A 41 -7.68 5.84 -8.71
N LEU A 42 -6.99 5.09 -7.86
CA LEU A 42 -6.98 3.64 -7.93
C LEU A 42 -8.38 3.07 -7.69
N ALA A 43 -9.12 3.64 -6.76
CA ALA A 43 -10.47 3.19 -6.49
C ALA A 43 -11.39 3.37 -7.69
N GLY A 44 -11.13 4.41 -8.49
CA GLY A 44 -11.89 4.66 -9.73
C GLY A 44 -11.45 3.77 -10.89
N MET A 45 -10.25 3.21 -10.82
CA MET A 45 -9.73 2.33 -11.86
C MET A 45 -8.99 1.16 -11.22
N PRO A 46 -9.72 0.25 -10.57
CA PRO A 46 -9.07 -0.77 -9.76
C PRO A 46 -8.25 -1.78 -10.57
N ASP A 47 -8.43 -1.81 -11.87
CA ASP A 47 -7.66 -2.71 -12.73
C ASP A 47 -6.29 -2.16 -13.11
N MET A 48 -5.93 -0.96 -12.64
CA MET A 48 -4.62 -0.40 -12.94
C MET A 48 -3.47 -1.26 -12.41
N GLY A 49 -3.68 -1.91 -11.28
CA GLY A 49 -2.67 -2.79 -10.73
C GLY A 49 -2.64 -4.12 -11.46
N ARG A 50 -1.79 -4.99 -10.98
CA ARG A 50 -1.68 -6.34 -11.53
C ARG A 50 -1.78 -7.35 -10.41
N ASP A 51 -2.11 -8.58 -10.77
CA ASP A 51 -2.23 -9.64 -9.79
C ASP A 51 -0.90 -9.84 -9.08
N TYR A 52 -0.96 -9.99 -7.77
CA TYR A 52 0.20 -10.36 -6.99
C TYR A 52 0.12 -11.87 -6.75
N HIS A 53 0.83 -12.63 -7.57
CA HIS A 53 0.63 -14.07 -7.62
C HIS A 53 0.98 -14.78 -6.31
N ALA A 54 1.81 -14.15 -5.48
CA ALA A 54 2.17 -14.79 -4.21
C ALA A 54 1.00 -14.86 -3.23
N VAL A 55 -0.01 -13.99 -3.40
CA VAL A 55 -1.19 -13.99 -2.51
C VAL A 55 -2.43 -13.91 -3.38
N PRO A 56 -3.18 -15.00 -3.53
CA PRO A 56 -4.37 -15.00 -4.37
C PRO A 56 -5.36 -13.92 -3.94
N GLY A 57 -5.95 -13.24 -4.92
CA GLY A 57 -6.93 -12.21 -4.67
C GLY A 57 -6.36 -10.85 -4.36
N VAL A 58 -5.04 -10.73 -4.28
CA VAL A 58 -4.38 -9.46 -3.97
C VAL A 58 -3.78 -8.89 -5.23
N MET A 59 -3.97 -7.59 -5.42
CA MET A 59 -3.36 -6.85 -6.51
C MET A 59 -2.26 -5.94 -5.98
N ARG A 60 -1.33 -5.60 -6.86
CA ARG A 60 -0.19 -4.76 -6.52
C ARG A 60 -0.05 -3.64 -7.52
N ILE A 61 0.26 -2.45 -7.02
CA ILE A 61 0.62 -1.33 -7.86
C ILE A 61 1.67 -0.50 -7.13
N GLU A 62 2.61 0.06 -7.88
CA GLU A 62 3.63 0.91 -7.30
C GLU A 62 3.23 2.37 -7.33
N PHE A 63 3.58 3.09 -6.29
CA PHE A 63 3.47 4.53 -6.24
C PHE A 63 4.78 5.06 -5.67
N GLN A 64 5.60 5.64 -6.52
CA GLN A 64 6.91 6.15 -6.13
C GLN A 64 7.73 5.06 -5.45
N ARG A 65 8.05 5.21 -4.17
CA ARG A 65 8.91 4.26 -3.47
C ARG A 65 8.14 3.16 -2.77
N HIS A 66 6.83 3.14 -2.89
CA HIS A 66 6.00 2.19 -2.16
C HIS A 66 5.22 1.29 -3.09
N ALA A 67 4.96 0.08 -2.61
CA ALA A 67 4.07 -0.85 -3.28
C ALA A 67 2.78 -0.91 -2.47
N ILE A 68 1.66 -0.80 -3.17
CA ILE A 68 0.34 -0.81 -2.58
C ILE A 68 -0.29 -2.16 -2.91
N PHE A 69 -0.71 -2.88 -1.88
CA PHE A 69 -1.36 -4.19 -2.04
C PHE A 69 -2.81 -4.03 -1.66
N TYR A 70 -3.70 -4.41 -2.56
CA TYR A 70 -5.13 -4.16 -2.36
C TYR A 70 -5.97 -5.28 -2.94
N THR A 71 -7.21 -5.36 -2.47
CA THR A 71 -8.20 -6.26 -3.05
C THR A 71 -9.35 -5.44 -3.58
N VAL A 72 -9.95 -5.92 -4.67
CA VAL A 72 -11.10 -5.25 -5.29
C VAL A 72 -12.36 -5.87 -4.73
N ARG A 73 -13.26 -5.02 -4.24
CA ARG A 73 -14.53 -5.46 -3.69
C ARG A 73 -15.66 -4.88 -4.54
N ASP A 74 -16.89 -5.24 -4.21
CA ASP A 74 -18.04 -4.85 -5.03
C ASP A 74 -18.19 -3.35 -5.18
N THR A 75 -17.99 -2.60 -4.08
CA THR A 75 -18.26 -1.17 -4.09
C THR A 75 -17.04 -0.32 -3.77
N ASP A 76 -15.89 -0.94 -3.45
CA ASP A 76 -14.69 -0.19 -3.11
C ASP A 76 -13.47 -1.07 -3.33
N ILE A 77 -12.32 -0.54 -2.95
CA ILE A 77 -11.11 -1.36 -2.81
C ILE A 77 -10.67 -1.32 -1.35
N LEU A 78 -10.05 -2.40 -0.92
CA LEU A 78 -9.49 -2.49 0.42
C LEU A 78 -7.98 -2.53 0.29
N ILE A 79 -7.32 -1.50 0.82
CA ILE A 79 -5.86 -1.43 0.78
C ILE A 79 -5.34 -2.21 1.97
N ALA A 80 -4.64 -3.30 1.67
CA ALA A 80 -4.20 -4.25 2.70
C ALA A 80 -2.86 -3.86 3.32
N ARG A 81 -1.92 -3.39 2.51
CA ARG A 81 -0.61 -2.96 2.99
C ARG A 81 -0.04 -1.89 2.06
N ILE A 82 0.83 -1.06 2.62
CA ILE A 82 1.60 -0.08 1.86
C ILE A 82 3.04 -0.27 2.31
N LEU A 83 3.87 -0.89 1.47
CA LEU A 83 5.20 -1.30 1.87
C LEU A 83 6.26 -0.65 1.01
N HIS A 84 7.38 -0.29 1.63
CA HIS A 84 8.51 0.22 0.88
C HIS A 84 9.00 -0.87 -0.07
N GLN A 85 9.42 -0.49 -1.28
CA GLN A 85 9.77 -1.48 -2.30
C GLN A 85 10.94 -2.38 -1.91
N GLN A 86 11.78 -1.93 -1.00
CA GLN A 86 12.94 -2.72 -0.57
C GLN A 86 12.60 -3.72 0.53
N MET A 87 11.36 -3.72 1.04
CA MET A 87 10.98 -4.67 2.08
C MET A 87 10.69 -6.03 1.46
N ASN A 88 10.79 -7.06 2.28
CA ASN A 88 10.39 -8.41 1.85
C ASN A 88 8.87 -8.48 1.87
N HIS A 89 8.26 -8.26 0.72
CA HIS A 89 6.81 -8.14 0.63
C HIS A 89 6.10 -9.43 0.99
N LYS A 90 6.64 -10.57 0.57
CA LYS A 90 6.00 -11.84 0.91
C LYS A 90 5.91 -12.04 2.41
N ARG A 91 7.00 -11.73 3.10
CA ARG A 91 7.05 -11.89 4.54
C ARG A 91 6.02 -10.98 5.23
N HIS A 92 5.95 -9.72 4.78
CA HIS A 92 5.03 -8.77 5.40
C HIS A 92 3.57 -9.09 5.10
N LEU A 93 3.33 -9.83 4.02
CA LEU A 93 1.98 -10.25 3.68
C LEU A 93 1.64 -11.62 4.25
N GLY A 94 2.56 -12.22 5.00
CA GLY A 94 2.29 -13.47 5.68
C GLY A 94 2.39 -14.70 4.81
N VAL A 95 2.98 -14.58 3.62
CA VAL A 95 3.03 -15.70 2.69
C VAL A 95 4.23 -16.57 2.91
N VAL A 96 5.26 -16.02 3.49
CA VAL A 96 6.53 -16.72 3.58
C VAL A 96 6.50 -17.89 4.52
N SER A 97 5.56 -17.87 5.42
CA SER A 97 5.54 -18.89 6.46
C SER A 97 5.56 -20.28 5.92
N GLU A 98 5.09 -20.45 4.72
CA GLU A 98 5.13 -21.78 4.23
C GLU A 98 6.46 -22.14 3.74
N ASN A 99 7.28 -21.59 3.76
CA ASN A 99 8.48 -22.07 3.34
C ASN A 99 9.44 -21.79 4.09
N GLY A 100 9.05 -21.51 4.68
CA GLY A 100 9.89 -21.33 5.30
C GLY A 100 10.68 -21.14 5.65
N LYS A 101 10.26 -21.30 5.50
CA LYS A 101 10.91 -21.24 5.71
C LYS A 101 11.28 -20.98 5.76
#